data_8e0fbe84921e275fe4699fcae44cdcf3
#
_entry.id   8e0fbe84921e275fe4699fcae44cdcf3
#
_cell.length_a   1.000
_cell.length_b   1.000
_cell.length_c   1.000
_cell.angle_alpha   90.00
_cell.angle_beta   90.00
_cell.angle_gamma   90.00
#
_symmetry.space_group_name_H-M   'P 1'
#
loop_
_entity.id
_entity.type
_entity.pdbx_description
1 polymer ?
#
loop_
_entity_poly.entity_id
_entity_poly.type
_entity_poly.pdbx_seq_one_letter_code
_entity_poly.pdbx_strand_id
1 'polypeptide(L)'
;MEFKAHQPIYLQIYLHICEMILNGKYKIGDKIMSVREMAIEVGVNPNTVMRSYELLQSKDIIINKRGIGFNVSENAKEIIFEEQKKQFIEEELPEIIKKLKMFGISIDEIEKQLKGENL
;
A
#
# COMPACT_ATOMS: atom_id res chain seq x y z
N MET A 1 6.74 -13.79 -4.33
CA MET A 1 5.88 -12.64 -4.74
C MET A 1 5.70 -12.69 -6.26
N GLU A 2 4.46 -12.64 -6.70
CA GLU A 2 4.14 -12.61 -8.13
C GLU A 2 3.93 -11.17 -8.58
N PHE A 3 4.53 -10.82 -9.71
CA PHE A 3 4.45 -9.45 -10.24
C PHE A 3 3.47 -9.35 -11.39
N LYS A 4 2.68 -8.28 -11.38
CA LYS A 4 1.73 -7.96 -12.44
C LYS A 4 2.44 -7.26 -13.59
N ALA A 5 2.11 -7.62 -14.84
CA ALA A 5 2.80 -7.10 -16.02
C ALA A 5 2.55 -5.62 -16.30
N HIS A 6 1.43 -5.05 -15.83
CA HIS A 6 1.01 -3.69 -16.16
C HIS A 6 1.47 -2.62 -15.17
N GLN A 7 2.24 -3.00 -14.17
CA GLN A 7 2.65 -2.09 -13.11
C GLN A 7 4.15 -2.19 -12.88
N PRO A 8 4.87 -1.09 -12.65
CA PRO A 8 6.31 -1.13 -12.37
C PRO A 8 6.61 -2.03 -11.16
N ILE A 9 7.67 -2.82 -11.26
CA ILE A 9 8.04 -3.76 -10.20
C ILE A 9 8.35 -3.03 -8.89
N TYR A 10 9.07 -1.90 -8.94
CA TYR A 10 9.40 -1.16 -7.72
C TYR A 10 8.14 -0.70 -6.98
N LEU A 11 7.09 -0.36 -7.71
CA LEU A 11 5.83 0.09 -7.11
C LEU A 11 5.09 -1.08 -6.46
N GLN A 12 5.15 -2.26 -7.06
CA GLN A 12 4.55 -3.46 -6.48
C GLN A 12 5.25 -3.87 -5.18
N ILE A 13 6.57 -3.73 -5.13
CA ILE A 13 7.34 -3.98 -3.90
C ILE A 13 6.96 -2.94 -2.83
N TYR A 14 6.86 -1.67 -3.21
CA TYR A 14 6.41 -0.60 -2.33
C TYR A 14 5.05 -0.94 -1.70
N LEU A 15 4.08 -1.30 -2.52
CA LEU A 15 2.73 -1.63 -2.06
C LEU A 15 2.72 -2.89 -1.18
N HIS A 16 3.56 -3.87 -1.50
CA HIS A 16 3.70 -5.08 -0.69
C HIS A 16 4.18 -4.77 0.72
N ILE A 17 5.20 -3.92 0.84
CA ILE A 17 5.71 -3.50 2.16
C ILE A 17 4.64 -2.71 2.92
N CYS A 18 3.92 -1.81 2.24
CA CYS A 18 2.81 -1.08 2.85
C CYS A 18 1.75 -2.03 3.40
N GLU A 19 1.40 -3.07 2.65
CA GLU A 19 0.44 -4.08 3.09
C GLU A 19 0.92 -4.82 4.33
N MET A 20 2.20 -5.17 4.38
CA MET A 20 2.78 -5.84 5.54
C MET A 20 2.76 -4.95 6.79
N ILE A 21 2.90 -3.64 6.61
CA ILE A 21 2.77 -2.68 7.71
C ILE A 21 1.31 -2.58 8.16
N LEU A 22 0.38 -2.46 7.22
CA LEU A 22 -1.04 -2.34 7.54
C LEU A 22 -1.59 -3.58 8.23
N ASN A 23 -1.16 -4.78 7.84
CA ASN A 23 -1.66 -6.03 8.43
C ASN A 23 -0.91 -6.45 9.70
N GLY A 24 0.06 -5.65 10.13
CA GLY A 24 0.78 -5.90 11.38
C GLY A 24 1.95 -6.87 11.32
N LYS A 25 2.33 -7.34 10.14
CA LYS A 25 3.53 -8.18 9.99
C LYS A 25 4.79 -7.38 10.28
N TYR A 26 4.83 -6.13 9.83
CA TYR A 26 5.83 -5.16 10.27
C TYR A 26 5.16 -4.16 11.21
N LYS A 27 5.64 -4.10 12.44
CA LYS A 27 5.13 -3.19 13.47
C LYS A 27 5.95 -1.91 13.51
N ILE A 28 5.40 -0.88 14.13
CA ILE A 28 6.11 0.38 14.35
C ILE A 28 7.45 0.09 15.02
N GLY A 29 8.52 0.65 14.46
CA GLY A 29 9.87 0.48 14.98
C GLY A 29 10.59 -0.77 14.52
N ASP A 30 9.88 -1.72 13.90
CA ASP A 30 10.52 -2.94 13.41
C ASP A 30 11.52 -2.63 12.31
N LYS A 31 12.63 -3.35 12.34
CA LYS A 31 13.58 -3.34 11.24
C LYS A 31 13.04 -4.20 10.12
N ILE A 32 13.00 -3.64 8.91
CA ILE A 32 12.60 -4.41 7.74
C ILE A 32 13.84 -5.00 7.06
N MET A 33 13.64 -5.93 6.14
CA MET A 33 14.74 -6.52 5.39
C MET A 33 15.59 -5.44 4.74
N SER A 34 16.90 -5.64 4.70
CA SER A 34 17.79 -4.77 3.93
C SER A 34 17.42 -4.84 2.45
N VAL A 35 17.86 -3.86 1.67
CA VAL A 35 17.66 -3.87 0.20
C VAL A 35 18.16 -5.19 -0.39
N ARG A 36 19.30 -5.64 0.04
CA ARG A 36 19.93 -6.86 -0.47
C ARG A 36 19.13 -8.11 -0.12
N GLU A 37 18.69 -8.21 1.13
CA GLU A 37 17.84 -9.30 1.58
C GLU A 37 16.51 -9.35 0.84
N MET A 38 15.87 -8.19 0.69
CA MET A 38 14.60 -8.08 -0.04
C MET A 38 14.78 -8.47 -1.51
N ALA A 39 15.87 -8.06 -2.14
CA ALA A 39 16.15 -8.40 -3.53
C ALA A 39 16.25 -9.91 -3.73
N ILE A 40 16.90 -10.61 -2.80
CA ILE A 40 17.00 -12.08 -2.83
C ILE A 40 15.61 -12.69 -2.62
N GLU A 41 14.87 -12.19 -1.62
CA GLU A 41 13.54 -12.72 -1.24
C GLU A 41 12.56 -12.65 -2.40
N VAL A 42 12.51 -11.51 -3.10
CA VAL A 42 11.53 -11.31 -4.18
C VAL A 42 12.10 -11.61 -5.57
N GLY A 43 13.38 -11.93 -5.66
CA GLY A 43 14.01 -12.33 -6.92
C GLY A 43 14.16 -11.20 -7.93
N VAL A 44 14.53 -9.98 -7.48
CA VAL A 44 14.70 -8.83 -8.37
C VAL A 44 16.05 -8.15 -8.13
N ASN A 45 16.41 -7.26 -9.07
CA ASN A 45 17.62 -6.48 -8.97
C ASN A 45 17.61 -5.57 -7.74
N PRO A 46 18.70 -5.51 -6.95
CA PRO A 46 18.79 -4.61 -5.79
C PRO A 46 18.49 -3.14 -6.11
N ASN A 47 18.83 -2.67 -7.31
CA ASN A 47 18.54 -1.28 -7.70
C ASN A 47 17.03 -1.02 -7.78
N THR A 48 16.26 -2.02 -8.21
CA THR A 48 14.79 -1.93 -8.24
C THR A 48 14.23 -1.87 -6.83
N VAL A 49 14.74 -2.69 -5.92
CA VAL A 49 14.35 -2.67 -4.52
C VAL A 49 14.72 -1.33 -3.87
N MET A 50 15.92 -0.82 -4.15
CA MET A 50 16.37 0.47 -3.63
C MET A 50 15.40 1.58 -4.02
N ARG A 51 14.88 1.55 -5.25
CA ARG A 51 13.89 2.52 -5.70
C ARG A 51 12.61 2.47 -4.86
N SER A 52 12.18 1.27 -4.49
CA SER A 52 11.03 1.07 -3.60
C SER A 52 11.29 1.67 -2.21
N TYR A 53 12.47 1.40 -1.68
CA TYR A 53 12.86 1.90 -0.35
C TYR A 53 13.02 3.42 -0.34
N GLU A 54 13.55 4.00 -1.41
CA GLU A 54 13.64 5.46 -1.54
C GLU A 54 12.25 6.09 -1.55
N LEU A 55 11.28 5.45 -2.22
CA LEU A 55 9.90 5.92 -2.23
C LEU A 55 9.28 5.85 -0.83
N LEU A 56 9.44 4.71 -0.14
CA LEU A 56 8.96 4.56 1.24
C LEU A 56 9.58 5.62 2.15
N GLN A 57 10.87 5.85 2.02
CA GLN A 57 11.59 6.82 2.83
C GLN A 57 11.15 8.25 2.53
N SER A 58 10.94 8.59 1.25
CA SER A 58 10.49 9.91 0.85
C SER A 58 9.12 10.27 1.43
N LYS A 59 8.31 9.27 1.74
CA LYS A 59 6.98 9.44 2.36
C LYS A 59 6.99 9.29 3.88
N ASP A 60 8.17 9.13 4.46
CA ASP A 60 8.34 8.92 5.91
C ASP A 60 7.66 7.65 6.43
N ILE A 61 7.48 6.66 5.58
CA ILE A 61 6.95 5.35 5.99
C ILE A 61 8.03 4.51 6.65
N ILE A 62 9.25 4.59 6.13
CA ILE A 62 10.42 3.97 6.76
C ILE A 62 11.47 5.04 7.03
N ILE A 63 12.32 4.77 8.01
CA ILE A 63 13.42 5.65 8.41
C ILE A 63 14.71 4.87 8.28
N ASN A 64 15.71 5.46 7.63
CA ASN A 64 17.04 4.87 7.57
C ASN A 64 17.81 5.27 8.83
N LYS A 65 18.01 4.32 9.71
CA LYS A 65 18.81 4.52 10.92
C LYS A 65 20.25 4.10 10.65
N ARG A 66 21.14 5.06 10.64
CA ARG A 66 22.55 4.84 10.35
C ARG A 66 23.15 3.75 11.23
N GLY A 67 23.75 2.75 10.59
CA GLY A 67 24.35 1.61 11.29
C GLY A 67 23.36 0.55 11.73
N ILE A 68 22.06 0.75 11.59
CA ILE A 68 21.01 -0.19 11.99
C ILE A 68 20.24 -0.72 10.78
N GLY A 69 19.91 0.17 9.83
CA GLY A 69 19.12 -0.15 8.65
C GLY A 69 17.80 0.60 8.60
N PHE A 70 16.83 0.04 7.87
CA PHE A 70 15.53 0.68 7.69
C PHE A 70 14.54 0.16 8.72
N ASN A 71 13.83 1.09 9.35
CA ASN A 71 12.83 0.77 10.38
C ASN A 71 11.49 1.41 10.01
N VAL A 72 10.40 0.75 10.40
CA VAL A 72 9.05 1.28 10.22
C VAL A 72 8.88 2.53 11.10
N SER A 73 8.43 3.63 10.49
CA SER A 73 8.24 4.89 11.22
C SER A 73 7.02 4.83 12.15
N GLU A 74 6.99 5.73 13.11
CA GLU A 74 5.89 5.85 14.08
C GLU A 74 4.54 6.09 13.40
N ASN A 75 4.55 6.89 12.33
CA ASN A 75 3.33 7.30 11.63
C ASN A 75 3.06 6.49 10.35
N ALA A 76 3.77 5.38 10.15
CA ALA A 76 3.70 4.62 8.91
C ALA A 76 2.28 4.21 8.52
N LYS A 77 1.51 3.64 9.46
CA LYS A 77 0.14 3.20 9.18
C LYS A 77 -0.77 4.36 8.76
N GLU A 78 -0.66 5.47 9.46
CA GLU A 78 -1.48 6.65 9.16
C GLU A 78 -1.16 7.21 7.77
N ILE A 79 0.13 7.30 7.43
CA ILE A 79 0.57 7.78 6.13
C ILE A 79 0.05 6.89 5.02
N ILE A 80 0.21 5.57 5.16
CA ILE A 80 -0.23 4.60 4.17
C ILE A 80 -1.75 4.64 4.02
N PHE A 81 -2.47 4.64 5.14
CA PHE A 81 -3.93 4.68 5.15
C PHE A 81 -4.47 5.92 4.44
N GLU A 82 -3.95 7.09 4.77
CA GLU A 82 -4.41 8.34 4.16
C GLU A 82 -4.11 8.39 2.66
N GLU A 83 -2.95 7.88 2.24
CA GLU A 83 -2.59 7.82 0.82
C GLU A 83 -3.53 6.90 0.04
N GLN A 84 -3.79 5.69 0.57
CA GLN A 84 -4.66 4.72 -0.10
C GLN A 84 -6.11 5.19 -0.13
N LYS A 85 -6.56 5.81 0.95
CA LYS A 85 -7.90 6.39 1.04
C LYS A 85 -8.09 7.50 0.00
N LYS A 86 -7.11 8.39 -0.09
CA LYS A 86 -7.14 9.49 -1.06
C LYS A 86 -7.20 8.95 -2.49
N GLN A 87 -6.34 7.98 -2.80
CA GLN A 87 -6.32 7.36 -4.13
C GLN A 87 -7.63 6.68 -4.46
N PHE A 88 -8.22 5.97 -3.50
CA PHE A 88 -9.52 5.33 -3.69
C PHE A 88 -10.60 6.36 -4.01
N ILE A 89 -10.68 7.43 -3.22
CA ILE A 89 -11.69 8.47 -3.42
C ILE A 89 -11.54 9.18 -4.75
N GLU A 90 -10.31 9.48 -5.15
CA GLU A 90 -10.05 10.25 -6.37
C GLU A 90 -10.10 9.42 -7.65
N GLU A 91 -9.70 8.15 -7.60
CA GLU A 91 -9.55 7.32 -8.80
C GLU A 91 -10.59 6.21 -8.92
N GLU A 92 -10.84 5.47 -7.85
CA GLU A 92 -11.72 4.30 -7.90
C GLU A 92 -13.18 4.64 -7.65
N LEU A 93 -13.45 5.49 -6.66
CA LEU A 93 -14.83 5.85 -6.30
C LEU A 93 -15.62 6.48 -7.45
N PRO A 94 -15.05 7.40 -8.26
CA PRO A 94 -15.79 7.95 -9.39
C PRO A 94 -16.25 6.88 -10.38
N GLU A 95 -15.44 5.87 -10.64
CA GLU A 95 -15.81 4.78 -11.54
C GLU A 95 -16.91 3.91 -10.95
N ILE A 96 -16.86 3.68 -9.64
CA ILE A 96 -17.92 2.96 -8.92
C ILE A 96 -19.23 3.74 -9.02
N ILE A 97 -19.19 5.05 -8.83
CA ILE A 97 -20.38 5.91 -8.90
C ILE A 97 -21.00 5.86 -10.30
N LYS A 98 -20.18 5.85 -11.35
CA LYS A 98 -20.67 5.69 -12.74
C LYS A 98 -21.46 4.39 -12.89
N LYS A 99 -20.94 3.29 -12.34
CA LYS A 99 -21.61 1.99 -12.41
C LYS A 99 -22.90 1.97 -11.63
N LEU A 100 -22.92 2.60 -10.45
CA LEU A 100 -24.12 2.70 -9.63
C LEU A 100 -25.23 3.42 -10.39
N LYS A 101 -24.89 4.52 -11.04
CA LYS A 101 -25.84 5.26 -11.87
C LYS A 101 -26.31 4.45 -13.08
N MET A 102 -25.39 3.77 -13.75
CA MET A 102 -25.69 2.94 -14.92
C MET A 102 -26.68 1.81 -14.58
N PHE A 103 -26.52 1.19 -13.44
CA PHE A 103 -27.39 0.09 -13.00
C PHE A 103 -28.63 0.56 -12.23
N GLY A 104 -28.81 1.86 -12.05
CA GLY A 104 -29.96 2.40 -11.32
C GLY A 104 -30.00 2.05 -9.85
N ILE A 105 -28.84 1.88 -9.24
CA ILE A 105 -28.75 1.51 -7.82
C ILE A 105 -29.00 2.77 -6.98
N SER A 106 -29.99 2.71 -6.07
CA SER A 106 -30.37 3.83 -5.23
C SER A 106 -29.43 4.02 -4.04
N ILE A 107 -29.48 5.22 -3.46
CA ILE A 107 -28.73 5.53 -2.23
C ILE A 107 -29.18 4.60 -1.10
N ASP A 108 -30.47 4.30 -1.01
CA ASP A 108 -31.00 3.39 0.03
C ASP A 108 -30.40 1.99 -0.08
N GLU A 109 -30.26 1.48 -1.30
CA GLU A 109 -29.62 0.18 -1.54
C GLU A 109 -28.16 0.18 -1.11
N ILE A 110 -27.43 1.27 -1.42
CA ILE A 110 -26.03 1.42 -1.02
C ILE A 110 -25.93 1.49 0.51
N GLU A 111 -26.80 2.25 1.15
CA GLU A 111 -26.82 2.39 2.60
C GLU A 111 -27.05 1.06 3.29
N LYS A 112 -27.98 0.24 2.78
CA LYS A 112 -28.23 -1.10 3.31
C LYS A 112 -27.00 -2.01 3.19
N GLN A 113 -26.29 -1.94 2.08
CA GLN A 113 -25.06 -2.70 1.89
C GLN A 113 -23.98 -2.26 2.89
N LEU A 114 -23.81 -0.96 3.09
CA LEU A 114 -22.86 -0.42 4.04
C LEU A 114 -23.15 -0.84 5.48
N LYS A 115 -24.43 -0.99 5.83
CA LYS A 115 -24.86 -1.46 7.15
C LYS A 115 -24.83 -2.98 7.29
N GLY A 116 -24.51 -3.70 6.23
CA GLY A 116 -24.51 -5.15 6.23
C GLY A 116 -25.89 -5.77 6.16
N GLU A 117 -26.91 -5.02 5.73
CA GLU A 117 -28.28 -5.50 5.57
C GLU A 117 -28.46 -6.12 4.20
N ASN A 118 -29.29 -7.17 4.11
CA ASN A 118 -29.65 -7.80 2.83
C ASN A 118 -30.64 -6.90 2.06
N LEU A 119 -30.45 -6.84 0.75
CA LEU A 119 -31.34 -6.11 -0.14
C LEU A 119 -32.58 -6.89 -0.49
#